data_25a8bfb111dfda3427880516a7398fb8
#
_entry.id   25a8bfb111dfda3427880516a7398fb8
#
_cell.length_a   1.000
_cell.length_b   1.000
_cell.length_c   1.000
_cell.angle_alpha   90.00
_cell.angle_beta   90.00
_cell.angle_gamma   90.00
#
_symmetry.space_group_name_H-M   'P 1'
#
loop_
_entity.id
_entity.type
_entity.pdbx_description
1 polymer ?
#
loop_
_entity_poly.entity_id
_entity_poly.type
_entity_poly.pdbx_seq_one_letter_code
_entity_poly.pdbx_strand_id
1 'polypeptide(L)'
;PDNKQYVVGVDAAASEFDAGPEVFAQTYRFLRNQGVKHFTFHAGEDFSHLVSGLRTIVEAVIFLDLWPGDRLGHCTAIGISPDLWIRRIGKICYLPQGEWLDDLVFVWKLIRESKHEGLQHLVLPLESEIAEYSYKVYGTYYLPYLLSKAWEYRQYDPFLLLEKADMRYDSWYSNYSYEQYNDIQTEFGKSGIKPIIEAYHASTNGRKYLGDTVNSRKNYDEVIEIETDKLFSSDALGIIQLLIL
;
A
#
# COMPACT_ATOMS: atom_id res chain seq x y z
N PRO A 1 36.47 10.56 7.37
CA PRO A 1 36.66 9.23 6.77
C PRO A 1 35.36 8.83 6.10
N ASP A 2 35.46 8.47 4.82
CA ASP A 2 34.31 8.04 4.03
C ASP A 2 33.96 6.61 4.45
N ASN A 3 32.94 6.47 5.29
CA ASN A 3 32.51 5.16 5.82
C ASN A 3 31.66 4.36 4.81
N LYS A 4 31.43 4.88 3.60
CA LYS A 4 30.63 4.20 2.57
C LYS A 4 31.11 2.79 2.26
N GLN A 5 32.39 2.53 2.34
CA GLN A 5 32.98 1.19 2.09
C GLN A 5 32.53 0.10 3.10
N TYR A 6 31.99 0.49 4.25
CA TYR A 6 31.52 -0.43 5.29
C TYR A 6 30.01 -0.64 5.28
N VAL A 7 29.27 0.16 4.52
CA VAL A 7 27.82 0.02 4.38
C VAL A 7 27.54 -0.85 3.16
N VAL A 8 27.13 -2.08 3.39
CA VAL A 8 26.85 -3.05 2.33
C VAL A 8 25.39 -3.04 1.89
N GLY A 9 24.50 -2.54 2.72
CA GLY A 9 23.07 -2.46 2.44
C GLY A 9 22.31 -1.68 3.51
N VAL A 10 21.03 -1.52 3.30
CA VAL A 10 20.09 -0.82 4.18
C VAL A 10 18.92 -1.74 4.47
N ASP A 11 18.46 -1.71 5.69
CA ASP A 11 17.27 -2.42 6.17
C ASP A 11 16.31 -1.45 6.83
N ALA A 12 15.02 -1.69 6.69
CA ALA A 12 13.98 -1.06 7.48
C ALA A 12 13.19 -2.16 8.20
N ALA A 13 13.36 -2.19 9.51
CA ALA A 13 12.72 -3.10 10.41
C ALA A 13 12.09 -2.32 11.58
N ALA A 14 10.79 -2.40 11.69
CA ALA A 14 9.99 -1.86 12.80
C ALA A 14 8.64 -2.58 12.80
N SER A 15 7.71 -2.17 13.67
CA SER A 15 6.34 -2.65 13.60
C SER A 15 5.69 -2.24 12.27
N GLU A 16 5.18 -3.21 11.53
CA GLU A 16 4.48 -2.97 10.25
C GLU A 16 3.19 -2.15 10.45
N PHE A 17 2.60 -2.16 11.65
CA PHE A 17 1.44 -1.35 11.99
C PHE A 17 1.75 0.14 12.12
N ASP A 18 3.01 0.52 12.36
CA ASP A 18 3.40 1.92 12.58
C ASP A 18 3.75 2.64 11.29
N ALA A 19 4.29 1.93 10.29
CA ALA A 19 4.75 2.53 9.04
C ALA A 19 4.76 1.50 7.90
N GLY A 20 3.89 1.72 6.92
CA GLY A 20 3.87 0.91 5.70
C GLY A 20 5.02 1.22 4.72
N PRO A 21 5.19 0.40 3.68
CA PRO A 21 6.26 0.56 2.70
C PRO A 21 6.31 1.93 2.02
N GLU A 22 5.18 2.60 1.84
CA GLU A 22 5.10 3.92 1.21
C GLU A 22 5.91 4.98 1.95
N VAL A 23 6.04 4.85 3.28
CA VAL A 23 6.82 5.79 4.10
C VAL A 23 8.31 5.74 3.77
N PHE A 24 8.80 4.57 3.38
CA PHE A 24 10.21 4.32 3.09
C PHE A 24 10.56 4.47 1.60
N ALA A 25 9.56 4.54 0.72
CA ALA A 25 9.74 4.51 -0.73
C ALA A 25 10.74 5.54 -1.24
N GLN A 26 10.63 6.79 -0.78
CA GLN A 26 11.53 7.86 -1.20
C GLN A 26 12.95 7.67 -0.68
N THR A 27 13.10 7.20 0.57
CA THR A 27 14.40 6.93 1.17
C THR A 27 15.14 5.82 0.43
N TYR A 28 14.46 4.74 0.06
CA TYR A 28 15.06 3.63 -0.69
C TYR A 28 15.53 4.09 -2.07
N ARG A 29 14.72 4.82 -2.82
CA ARG A 29 15.10 5.38 -4.12
C ARG A 29 16.28 6.35 -3.99
N PHE A 30 16.25 7.23 -3.00
CA PHE A 30 17.36 8.14 -2.74
C PHE A 30 18.67 7.40 -2.48
N LEU A 31 18.65 6.42 -1.57
CA LEU A 31 19.85 5.64 -1.23
C LEU A 31 20.35 4.82 -2.42
N ARG A 32 19.45 4.26 -3.22
CA ARG A 32 19.80 3.55 -4.45
C ARG A 32 20.52 4.48 -5.43
N ASN A 33 20.02 5.71 -5.61
CA ASN A 33 20.66 6.74 -6.43
C ASN A 33 22.03 7.18 -5.85
N GLN A 34 22.24 7.05 -4.53
CA GLN A 34 23.56 7.26 -3.90
C GLN A 34 24.51 6.05 -4.02
N GLY A 35 24.10 5.00 -4.70
CA GLY A 35 24.93 3.82 -4.98
C GLY A 35 24.83 2.69 -3.95
N VAL A 36 23.88 2.73 -3.01
CA VAL A 36 23.57 1.57 -2.16
C VAL A 36 22.99 0.47 -3.05
N LYS A 37 23.52 -0.76 -2.91
CA LYS A 37 23.21 -1.87 -3.82
C LYS A 37 22.25 -2.90 -3.26
N HIS A 38 22.14 -3.01 -1.95
CA HIS A 38 21.38 -4.05 -1.29
C HIS A 38 20.40 -3.45 -0.31
N PHE A 39 19.16 -3.90 -0.42
CA PHE A 39 18.07 -3.46 0.43
C PHE A 39 17.37 -4.66 1.04
N THR A 40 16.95 -4.50 2.28
CA THR A 40 16.08 -5.46 2.98
C THR A 40 14.90 -4.69 3.55
N PHE A 41 13.73 -5.28 3.49
CA PHE A 41 12.52 -4.75 4.12
C PHE A 41 11.77 -5.90 4.77
N HIS A 42 11.17 -5.66 5.95
CA HIS A 42 10.35 -6.66 6.64
C HIS A 42 8.89 -6.42 6.31
N ALA A 43 8.20 -7.43 5.80
CA ALA A 43 6.81 -7.34 5.38
C ALA A 43 6.05 -8.65 5.56
N GLY A 44 4.77 -8.55 5.91
CA GLY A 44 3.87 -9.68 6.04
C GLY A 44 4.13 -10.57 7.26
N GLU A 45 4.75 -10.03 8.31
CA GLU A 45 4.89 -10.67 9.61
C GLU A 45 3.75 -10.25 10.55
N ASP A 46 3.53 -8.94 10.66
CA ASP A 46 2.49 -8.34 11.50
C ASP A 46 1.30 -7.92 10.64
N PHE A 47 0.17 -8.57 10.77
CA PHE A 47 -1.04 -8.25 10.01
C PHE A 47 -2.32 -8.56 10.78
N SER A 48 -3.31 -7.69 10.65
CA SER A 48 -4.64 -7.84 11.27
C SER A 48 -5.50 -8.83 10.49
N HIS A 49 -5.37 -8.85 9.17
CA HIS A 49 -6.01 -9.80 8.26
C HIS A 49 -4.98 -10.40 7.31
N LEU A 50 -5.16 -11.65 6.88
CA LEU A 50 -4.17 -12.31 6.00
C LEU A 50 -3.97 -11.55 4.69
N VAL A 51 -5.03 -10.96 4.13
CA VAL A 51 -4.94 -10.11 2.93
C VAL A 51 -4.09 -8.87 3.17
N SER A 52 -4.17 -8.25 4.38
CA SER A 52 -3.33 -7.10 4.72
C SER A 52 -1.85 -7.46 4.64
N GLY A 53 -1.46 -8.59 5.23
CA GLY A 53 -0.08 -9.07 5.15
C GLY A 53 0.38 -9.36 3.72
N LEU A 54 -0.50 -9.94 2.90
CA LEU A 54 -0.22 -10.20 1.48
C LEU A 54 -0.07 -8.90 0.69
N ARG A 55 -0.94 -7.92 0.93
CA ARG A 55 -0.86 -6.59 0.32
C ARG A 55 0.43 -5.88 0.69
N THR A 56 0.82 -5.87 1.98
CA THR A 56 2.06 -5.23 2.45
C THR A 56 3.30 -5.82 1.79
N ILE A 57 3.34 -7.13 1.54
CA ILE A 57 4.42 -7.78 0.79
C ILE A 57 4.50 -7.23 -0.65
N VAL A 58 3.37 -7.12 -1.33
CA VAL A 58 3.31 -6.58 -2.71
C VAL A 58 3.66 -5.09 -2.73
N GLU A 59 3.16 -4.32 -1.77
CA GLU A 59 3.51 -2.90 -1.58
C GLU A 59 5.02 -2.74 -1.37
N ALA A 60 5.65 -3.58 -0.55
CA ALA A 60 7.09 -3.53 -0.34
C ALA A 60 7.86 -3.73 -1.65
N VAL A 61 7.48 -4.70 -2.46
CA VAL A 61 8.14 -4.93 -3.76
C VAL A 61 7.97 -3.74 -4.71
N ILE A 62 6.72 -3.25 -4.85
CA ILE A 62 6.39 -2.22 -5.84
C ILE A 62 6.82 -0.83 -5.37
N PHE A 63 6.50 -0.46 -4.11
CA PHE A 63 6.71 0.90 -3.62
C PHE A 63 8.17 1.20 -3.33
N LEU A 64 8.93 0.21 -2.85
CA LEU A 64 10.35 0.36 -2.57
C LEU A 64 11.23 0.10 -3.80
N ASP A 65 10.62 -0.28 -4.92
CA ASP A 65 11.33 -0.62 -6.15
C ASP A 65 12.42 -1.68 -5.89
N LEU A 66 12.02 -2.81 -5.27
CA LEU A 66 12.94 -3.88 -4.94
C LEU A 66 13.34 -4.67 -6.20
N TRP A 67 14.64 -4.91 -6.34
CA TRP A 67 15.23 -5.57 -7.49
C TRP A 67 15.71 -6.99 -7.15
N PRO A 68 16.00 -7.83 -8.16
CA PRO A 68 16.67 -9.10 -7.92
C PRO A 68 17.97 -8.92 -7.15
N GLY A 69 18.07 -9.56 -5.97
CA GLY A 69 19.18 -9.42 -5.04
C GLY A 69 18.85 -8.60 -3.78
N ASP A 70 17.77 -7.83 -3.78
CA ASP A 70 17.18 -7.28 -2.57
C ASP A 70 16.40 -8.37 -1.82
N ARG A 71 16.03 -8.12 -0.57
CA ARG A 71 15.44 -9.14 0.32
C ARG A 71 14.18 -8.62 1.00
N LEU A 72 13.22 -9.54 1.15
CA LEU A 72 12.10 -9.38 2.06
C LEU A 72 12.33 -10.27 3.29
N GLY A 73 12.19 -9.69 4.46
CA GLY A 73 12.20 -10.42 5.74
C GLY A 73 10.81 -10.99 6.02
N HIS A 74 10.79 -12.10 6.75
CA HIS A 74 9.60 -12.82 7.22
C HIS A 74 8.65 -13.34 6.14
N CYS A 75 7.88 -12.49 5.48
CA CYS A 75 6.86 -12.87 4.49
C CYS A 75 5.91 -13.98 5.00
N THR A 76 5.60 -14.00 6.28
CA THR A 76 4.80 -15.04 6.96
C THR A 76 3.43 -15.20 6.30
N ALA A 77 2.83 -14.07 5.87
CA ALA A 77 1.53 -14.07 5.22
C ALA A 77 1.48 -14.91 3.94
N ILE A 78 2.58 -15.02 3.19
CA ILE A 78 2.64 -15.84 1.98
C ILE A 78 2.79 -17.33 2.31
N GLY A 79 3.44 -17.66 3.43
CA GLY A 79 3.79 -19.03 3.79
C GLY A 79 2.83 -19.72 4.74
N ILE A 80 1.95 -18.99 5.42
CA ILE A 80 1.00 -19.57 6.35
C ILE A 80 -0.15 -20.25 5.63
N SER A 81 -0.57 -21.44 6.10
CA SER A 81 -1.81 -22.07 5.60
C SER A 81 -3.02 -21.19 5.95
N PRO A 82 -3.87 -20.79 4.97
CA PRO A 82 -5.07 -20.01 5.23
C PRO A 82 -6.01 -20.67 6.24
N ASP A 83 -6.23 -21.99 6.16
CA ASP A 83 -7.01 -22.74 7.13
C ASP A 83 -6.45 -22.64 8.55
N LEU A 84 -5.13 -22.71 8.69
CA LEU A 84 -4.47 -22.59 9.97
C LEU A 84 -4.65 -21.19 10.53
N TRP A 85 -4.50 -20.18 9.68
CA TRP A 85 -4.66 -18.78 10.06
C TRP A 85 -6.11 -18.50 10.53
N ILE A 86 -7.13 -18.86 9.73
CA ILE A 86 -8.55 -18.68 10.07
C ILE A 86 -8.87 -19.37 11.42
N ARG A 87 -8.40 -20.60 11.63
CA ARG A 87 -8.62 -21.30 12.90
C ARG A 87 -7.97 -20.65 14.10
N ARG A 88 -6.83 -19.99 13.91
CA ARG A 88 -6.06 -19.36 15.00
C ARG A 88 -6.57 -17.97 15.34
N ILE A 89 -6.90 -17.17 14.33
CA ILE A 89 -7.40 -15.81 14.57
C ILE A 89 -8.83 -15.84 15.14
N GLY A 90 -9.62 -16.87 14.84
CA GLY A 90 -10.99 -17.00 15.26
C GLY A 90 -11.97 -16.43 14.25
N LYS A 91 -13.21 -16.16 14.68
CA LYS A 91 -14.30 -15.75 13.80
C LYS A 91 -14.25 -14.29 13.39
N ILE A 92 -13.59 -13.46 14.18
CA ILE A 92 -13.59 -12.00 14.03
C ILE A 92 -12.15 -11.51 14.12
N CYS A 93 -11.77 -10.63 13.21
CA CYS A 93 -10.57 -9.82 13.28
C CYS A 93 -10.92 -8.34 13.36
N TYR A 94 -9.99 -7.56 13.89
CA TYR A 94 -10.12 -6.14 14.12
C TYR A 94 -9.06 -5.40 13.32
N LEU A 95 -9.47 -4.44 12.50
CA LEU A 95 -8.54 -3.64 11.71
C LEU A 95 -9.16 -2.28 11.38
N PRO A 96 -8.36 -1.28 11.02
CA PRO A 96 -8.86 0.00 10.52
C PRO A 96 -9.72 -0.19 9.26
N GLN A 97 -10.87 0.50 9.19
CA GLN A 97 -11.77 0.35 8.03
C GLN A 97 -11.14 0.83 6.71
N GLY A 98 -10.19 1.76 6.78
CA GLY A 98 -9.42 2.17 5.60
C GLY A 98 -8.44 1.09 5.13
N GLU A 99 -7.84 0.36 6.05
CA GLU A 99 -6.99 -0.79 5.73
C GLU A 99 -7.82 -1.92 5.10
N TRP A 100 -9.02 -2.17 5.64
CA TRP A 100 -9.95 -3.11 5.01
C TRP A 100 -10.33 -2.70 3.58
N LEU A 101 -10.63 -1.42 3.36
CA LEU A 101 -10.88 -0.89 2.02
C LEU A 101 -9.68 -1.13 1.09
N ASP A 102 -8.47 -0.88 1.56
CA ASP A 102 -7.25 -1.12 0.78
C ASP A 102 -7.07 -2.61 0.43
N ASP A 103 -7.37 -3.51 1.37
CA ASP A 103 -7.35 -4.96 1.15
C ASP A 103 -8.35 -5.38 0.07
N LEU A 104 -9.57 -4.86 0.12
CA LEU A 104 -10.60 -5.13 -0.88
C LEU A 104 -10.18 -4.63 -2.27
N VAL A 105 -9.62 -3.42 -2.35
CA VAL A 105 -9.13 -2.82 -3.60
C VAL A 105 -7.95 -3.60 -4.16
N PHE A 106 -7.04 -4.03 -3.31
CA PHE A 106 -5.90 -4.86 -3.69
C PHE A 106 -6.36 -6.19 -4.32
N VAL A 107 -7.25 -6.92 -3.65
CA VAL A 107 -7.77 -8.19 -4.19
C VAL A 107 -8.57 -7.98 -5.47
N TRP A 108 -9.40 -6.94 -5.52
CA TRP A 108 -10.15 -6.59 -6.74
C TRP A 108 -9.20 -6.37 -7.93
N LYS A 109 -8.13 -5.59 -7.73
CA LYS A 109 -7.10 -5.34 -8.75
C LYS A 109 -6.43 -6.65 -9.17
N LEU A 110 -5.99 -7.46 -8.22
CA LEU A 110 -5.34 -8.75 -8.48
C LEU A 110 -6.22 -9.69 -9.33
N ILE A 111 -7.52 -9.78 -9.02
CA ILE A 111 -8.47 -10.59 -9.79
C ILE A 111 -8.64 -10.05 -11.22
N ARG A 112 -8.73 -8.72 -11.37
CA ARG A 112 -8.89 -8.08 -12.67
C ARG A 112 -7.68 -8.25 -13.57
N GLU A 113 -6.49 -8.23 -13.00
CA GLU A 113 -5.23 -8.40 -13.74
C GLU A 113 -4.92 -9.85 -14.06
N SER A 114 -5.05 -10.75 -13.09
CA SER A 114 -4.78 -12.18 -13.26
C SER A 114 -5.82 -12.90 -14.09
N LYS A 115 -7.08 -12.41 -14.08
CA LYS A 115 -8.26 -13.06 -14.70
C LYS A 115 -8.45 -14.51 -14.25
N HIS A 116 -7.99 -14.86 -13.05
CA HIS A 116 -8.08 -16.20 -12.50
C HIS A 116 -9.53 -16.61 -12.32
N GLU A 117 -9.98 -17.69 -12.98
CA GLU A 117 -11.39 -18.11 -13.01
C GLU A 117 -11.95 -18.42 -11.62
N GLY A 118 -11.15 -19.05 -10.75
CA GLY A 118 -11.56 -19.41 -9.39
C GLY A 118 -11.91 -18.23 -8.48
N LEU A 119 -11.51 -17.00 -8.84
CA LEU A 119 -11.78 -15.78 -8.07
C LEU A 119 -12.80 -14.85 -8.72
N GLN A 120 -13.27 -15.13 -9.95
CA GLN A 120 -14.18 -14.22 -10.66
C GLN A 120 -15.51 -14.00 -9.93
N HIS A 121 -15.98 -14.98 -9.17
CA HIS A 121 -17.20 -14.89 -8.37
C HIS A 121 -17.13 -13.83 -7.27
N LEU A 122 -15.92 -13.41 -6.86
CA LEU A 122 -15.70 -12.37 -5.84
C LEU A 122 -15.82 -10.95 -6.37
N VAL A 123 -15.76 -10.73 -7.69
CA VAL A 123 -15.71 -9.38 -8.26
C VAL A 123 -16.89 -8.53 -7.81
N LEU A 124 -18.12 -9.00 -7.97
CA LEU A 124 -19.33 -8.24 -7.59
C LEU A 124 -19.44 -8.02 -6.07
N PRO A 125 -19.24 -9.05 -5.21
CA PRO A 125 -19.17 -8.82 -3.77
C PRO A 125 -18.11 -7.79 -3.37
N LEU A 126 -16.90 -7.86 -3.95
CA LEU A 126 -15.84 -6.88 -3.69
C LEU A 126 -16.25 -5.47 -4.10
N GLU A 127 -16.81 -5.28 -5.28
CA GLU A 127 -17.27 -3.96 -5.75
C GLU A 127 -18.35 -3.37 -4.83
N SER A 128 -19.24 -4.19 -4.29
CA SER A 128 -20.25 -3.77 -3.32
C SER A 128 -19.61 -3.31 -1.99
N GLU A 129 -18.71 -4.10 -1.43
CA GLU A 129 -18.01 -3.75 -0.19
C GLU A 129 -17.10 -2.52 -0.39
N ILE A 130 -16.39 -2.44 -1.51
CA ILE A 130 -15.56 -1.27 -1.85
C ILE A 130 -16.42 0.00 -1.90
N ALA A 131 -17.61 -0.05 -2.50
CA ALA A 131 -18.51 1.10 -2.53
C ALA A 131 -18.93 1.52 -1.12
N GLU A 132 -19.32 0.57 -0.26
CA GLU A 132 -19.70 0.83 1.12
C GLU A 132 -18.55 1.47 1.92
N TYR A 133 -17.37 0.84 1.92
CA TYR A 133 -16.22 1.34 2.68
C TYR A 133 -15.60 2.61 2.07
N SER A 134 -15.66 2.80 0.76
CA SER A 134 -15.31 4.07 0.14
C SER A 134 -16.12 5.23 0.71
N TYR A 135 -17.43 5.03 0.87
CA TYR A 135 -18.27 6.06 1.48
C TYR A 135 -17.97 6.28 2.96
N LYS A 136 -17.76 5.20 3.73
CA LYS A 136 -17.40 5.30 5.16
C LYS A 136 -16.09 6.06 5.36
N VAL A 137 -15.06 5.75 4.57
CA VAL A 137 -13.73 6.33 4.70
C VAL A 137 -13.66 7.74 4.15
N TYR A 138 -14.20 7.98 2.94
CA TYR A 138 -14.02 9.23 2.20
C TYR A 138 -15.28 10.12 2.14
N GLY A 139 -16.42 9.65 2.64
CA GLY A 139 -17.71 10.35 2.48
C GLY A 139 -18.23 10.39 1.04
N THR A 140 -17.62 9.62 0.13
CA THR A 140 -17.92 9.62 -1.30
C THR A 140 -17.73 8.23 -1.87
N TYR A 141 -18.56 7.87 -2.85
CA TYR A 141 -18.42 6.62 -3.59
C TYR A 141 -17.37 6.80 -4.69
N TYR A 142 -16.22 6.14 -4.53
CA TYR A 142 -15.21 6.05 -5.58
C TYR A 142 -15.29 4.70 -6.29
N LEU A 143 -15.07 4.71 -7.59
CA LEU A 143 -14.95 3.48 -8.37
C LEU A 143 -13.69 2.69 -7.93
N PRO A 144 -13.74 1.35 -7.88
CA PRO A 144 -12.60 0.52 -7.52
C PRO A 144 -11.34 0.84 -8.31
N TYR A 145 -11.49 1.16 -9.59
CA TYR A 145 -10.37 1.58 -10.45
C TYR A 145 -9.68 2.85 -9.96
N LEU A 146 -10.44 3.86 -9.51
CA LEU A 146 -9.84 5.11 -9.00
C LEU A 146 -9.12 4.89 -7.67
N LEU A 147 -9.68 4.06 -6.80
CA LEU A 147 -9.04 3.67 -5.53
C LEU A 147 -7.77 2.87 -5.79
N SER A 148 -7.81 1.90 -6.69
CA SER A 148 -6.63 1.12 -7.11
C SER A 148 -5.53 2.02 -7.68
N LYS A 149 -5.90 3.00 -8.52
CA LYS A 149 -4.97 3.96 -9.06
C LYS A 149 -4.36 4.86 -7.97
N ALA A 150 -5.18 5.34 -7.04
CA ALA A 150 -4.71 6.13 -5.90
C ALA A 150 -3.75 5.31 -5.01
N TRP A 151 -4.05 4.04 -4.77
CA TRP A 151 -3.16 3.12 -4.05
C TRP A 151 -1.79 3.00 -4.73
N GLU A 152 -1.72 2.82 -6.04
CA GLU A 152 -0.45 2.79 -6.80
C GLU A 152 0.36 4.08 -6.62
N TYR A 153 -0.30 5.23 -6.51
CA TYR A 153 0.37 6.52 -6.38
C TYR A 153 0.91 6.79 -4.98
N ARG A 154 0.61 5.99 -3.97
CA ARG A 154 1.19 6.10 -2.61
C ARG A 154 2.71 5.89 -2.60
N GLN A 155 3.26 5.23 -3.59
CA GLN A 155 4.71 5.08 -3.74
C GLN A 155 5.45 6.38 -4.04
N TYR A 156 4.76 7.42 -4.49
CA TYR A 156 5.35 8.70 -4.83
C TYR A 156 5.32 9.67 -3.66
N ASP A 157 6.26 10.63 -3.66
CA ASP A 157 6.28 11.69 -2.66
C ASP A 157 4.98 12.51 -2.74
N PRO A 158 4.22 12.62 -1.64
CA PRO A 158 3.00 13.44 -1.62
C PRO A 158 3.25 14.90 -1.95
N PHE A 159 4.41 15.47 -1.62
CA PHE A 159 4.77 16.83 -2.03
C PHE A 159 4.88 16.95 -3.55
N LEU A 160 5.52 15.97 -4.16
CA LEU A 160 5.60 15.88 -5.63
C LEU A 160 4.24 15.86 -6.27
N LEU A 161 3.28 15.12 -5.70
CA LEU A 161 1.96 14.96 -6.27
C LEU A 161 1.02 16.15 -6.01
N LEU A 162 1.04 16.70 -4.81
CA LEU A 162 0.00 17.60 -4.31
C LEU A 162 0.40 19.06 -4.31
N GLU A 163 1.68 19.37 -4.25
CA GLU A 163 2.15 20.74 -4.34
C GLU A 163 2.33 21.16 -5.79
N LYS A 164 1.87 22.38 -6.08
CA LYS A 164 1.99 22.98 -7.42
C LYS A 164 3.45 23.09 -7.84
N ALA A 165 3.67 23.00 -9.13
CA ALA A 165 4.94 23.01 -9.86
C ALA A 165 5.95 24.14 -9.52
N ASP A 166 5.66 25.01 -8.55
CA ASP A 166 6.55 26.05 -8.04
C ASP A 166 7.52 25.58 -6.95
N MET A 167 7.35 24.35 -6.42
CA MET A 167 8.41 23.76 -5.65
C MET A 167 9.54 23.40 -6.59
N ARG A 168 10.61 24.16 -6.45
CA ARG A 168 11.86 23.98 -7.16
C ARG A 168 12.18 22.48 -7.15
N TYR A 169 12.34 21.92 -8.32
CA TYR A 169 13.03 20.68 -8.52
C TYR A 169 14.42 20.83 -7.86
N ASP A 170 14.44 20.66 -6.57
CA ASP A 170 15.67 20.71 -5.79
C ASP A 170 16.31 19.33 -5.94
N SER A 171 17.54 19.31 -6.40
CA SER A 171 18.32 18.09 -6.65
C SER A 171 18.38 17.13 -5.45
N TRP A 172 18.02 17.60 -4.27
CA TRP A 172 17.88 16.80 -3.04
C TRP A 172 16.67 15.87 -3.05
N TYR A 173 15.59 16.23 -3.77
CA TYR A 173 14.35 15.45 -3.86
C TYR A 173 14.22 14.70 -5.19
N SER A 174 15.17 14.85 -6.11
CA SER A 174 15.08 14.25 -7.43
C SER A 174 15.43 12.76 -7.44
N ASN A 175 14.57 11.95 -6.83
CA ASN A 175 14.58 10.52 -7.05
C ASN A 175 14.12 10.14 -8.47
N TYR A 176 13.74 11.15 -9.26
CA TYR A 176 13.21 11.03 -10.60
C TYR A 176 13.95 11.97 -11.55
N SER A 177 14.14 11.55 -12.81
CA SER A 177 14.55 12.52 -13.84
C SER A 177 13.46 13.55 -14.07
N TYR A 178 13.81 14.70 -14.66
CA TYR A 178 12.83 15.76 -14.97
C TYR A 178 11.70 15.22 -15.88
N GLU A 179 12.01 14.33 -16.81
CA GLU A 179 11.04 13.71 -17.71
C GLU A 179 10.08 12.81 -16.90
N GLN A 180 10.61 11.92 -16.05
CA GLN A 180 9.80 11.07 -15.17
C GLN A 180 8.89 11.89 -14.26
N TYR A 181 9.42 12.99 -13.69
CA TYR A 181 8.64 13.91 -12.86
C TYR A 181 7.45 14.50 -13.64
N ASN A 182 7.68 15.01 -14.85
CA ASN A 182 6.64 15.60 -15.67
C ASN A 182 5.58 14.56 -16.10
N ASP A 183 5.98 13.35 -16.40
CA ASP A 183 5.08 12.27 -16.76
C ASP A 183 4.18 11.89 -15.58
N ILE A 184 4.76 11.70 -14.39
CA ILE A 184 4.01 11.42 -13.16
C ILE A 184 2.99 12.53 -12.89
N GLN A 185 3.40 13.81 -12.95
CA GLN A 185 2.54 14.96 -12.71
C GLN A 185 1.42 15.06 -13.75
N THR A 186 1.74 14.80 -15.01
CA THR A 186 0.78 14.87 -16.12
C THR A 186 -0.28 13.77 -15.98
N GLU A 187 0.12 12.56 -15.68
CA GLU A 187 -0.79 11.43 -15.47
C GLU A 187 -1.62 11.63 -14.20
N PHE A 188 -0.99 12.07 -13.12
CA PHE A 188 -1.68 12.37 -11.87
C PHE A 188 -2.76 13.43 -12.08
N GLY A 189 -2.45 14.53 -12.76
CA GLY A 189 -3.39 15.61 -13.04
C GLY A 189 -4.61 15.18 -13.86
N LYS A 190 -4.46 14.16 -14.71
CA LYS A 190 -5.52 13.60 -15.53
C LYS A 190 -6.34 12.49 -14.85
N SER A 191 -5.80 11.89 -13.80
CA SER A 191 -6.33 10.65 -13.22
C SER A 191 -7.63 10.82 -12.43
N GLY A 192 -7.92 12.03 -11.93
CA GLY A 192 -9.06 12.27 -11.03
C GLY A 192 -8.88 11.75 -9.61
N ILE A 193 -7.69 11.23 -9.25
CA ILE A 193 -7.41 10.62 -7.93
C ILE A 193 -6.91 11.63 -6.88
N LYS A 194 -6.67 12.88 -7.26
CA LYS A 194 -6.13 13.89 -6.35
C LYS A 194 -6.90 13.99 -5.02
N PRO A 195 -8.25 14.03 -4.98
CA PRO A 195 -8.97 14.08 -3.71
C PRO A 195 -8.74 12.86 -2.82
N ILE A 196 -8.55 11.68 -3.41
CA ILE A 196 -8.27 10.44 -2.68
C ILE A 196 -6.88 10.51 -2.05
N ILE A 197 -5.88 10.95 -2.81
CA ILE A 197 -4.50 11.10 -2.32
C ILE A 197 -4.41 12.20 -1.25
N GLU A 198 -5.09 13.34 -1.43
CA GLU A 198 -5.19 14.38 -0.41
C GLU A 198 -5.79 13.84 0.88
N ALA A 199 -6.89 13.10 0.80
CA ALA A 199 -7.53 12.50 1.95
C ALA A 199 -6.65 11.45 2.64
N TYR A 200 -5.96 10.62 1.90
CA TYR A 200 -5.04 9.62 2.44
C TYR A 200 -3.88 10.25 3.22
N HIS A 201 -3.26 11.31 2.67
CA HIS A 201 -2.11 11.96 3.31
C HIS A 201 -2.49 13.03 4.34
N ALA A 202 -3.75 13.49 4.37
CA ALA A 202 -4.19 14.59 5.24
C ALA A 202 -4.00 14.32 6.74
N SER A 203 -3.65 13.12 7.14
CA SER A 203 -3.70 12.75 8.54
C SER A 203 -2.64 11.82 9.06
N THR A 204 -1.58 11.57 8.36
CA THR A 204 -0.48 10.80 8.96
C THR A 204 0.18 11.60 10.09
N ASN A 205 -0.13 11.23 11.34
CA ASN A 205 0.62 11.57 12.56
C ASN A 205 0.89 13.06 12.79
N GLY A 206 -0.12 13.93 12.72
CA GLY A 206 0.04 15.33 13.11
C GLY A 206 1.02 16.13 12.27
N ARG A 207 1.54 15.59 11.20
CA ARG A 207 2.30 16.32 10.22
C ARG A 207 1.31 17.10 9.35
N LYS A 208 1.24 18.40 9.58
CA LYS A 208 0.50 19.37 8.75
C LYS A 208 1.16 19.47 7.38
N TYR A 209 1.04 18.43 6.56
CA TYR A 209 1.57 18.52 5.20
C TYR A 209 0.62 19.24 4.27
N LEU A 210 -0.68 19.19 4.52
CA LEU A 210 -1.69 19.78 3.65
C LEU A 210 -2.89 20.17 4.51
N GLY A 211 -3.05 21.41 4.81
CA GLY A 211 -4.20 22.09 5.40
C GLY A 211 -5.24 21.27 6.21
N ASP A 212 -6.03 21.95 7.01
CA ASP A 212 -6.94 21.47 8.05
C ASP A 212 -8.06 20.46 7.65
N THR A 213 -7.78 19.41 6.89
CA THR A 213 -8.76 18.34 6.64
C THR A 213 -8.62 17.22 7.68
N VAL A 214 -8.78 17.57 8.94
CA VAL A 214 -8.64 16.73 10.14
C VAL A 214 -9.61 15.54 10.18
N ASN A 215 -10.62 15.47 9.31
CA ASN A 215 -11.68 14.48 9.43
C ASN A 215 -11.50 13.20 8.59
N SER A 216 -10.69 13.21 7.55
CA SER A 216 -10.63 12.08 6.63
C SER A 216 -9.90 10.85 7.21
N ARG A 217 -8.83 11.06 7.95
CA ARG A 217 -8.09 9.93 8.53
C ARG A 217 -8.77 9.33 9.76
N LYS A 218 -9.50 10.12 10.53
CA LYS A 218 -10.27 9.58 11.64
C LYS A 218 -11.19 8.45 11.17
N ASN A 219 -11.83 8.62 10.04
CA ASN A 219 -12.67 7.59 9.46
C ASN A 219 -11.84 6.42 8.92
N TYR A 220 -10.67 6.68 8.36
CA TYR A 220 -9.76 5.63 7.89
C TYR A 220 -9.27 4.75 9.05
N ASP A 221 -8.87 5.37 10.16
CA ASP A 221 -8.29 4.70 11.34
C ASP A 221 -9.35 4.11 12.29
N GLU A 222 -10.65 4.31 12.03
CA GLU A 222 -11.72 3.72 12.82
C GLU A 222 -11.64 2.19 12.75
N VAL A 223 -11.47 1.55 13.92
CA VAL A 223 -11.36 0.10 14.00
C VAL A 223 -12.73 -0.54 13.86
N ILE A 224 -12.81 -1.51 12.97
CA ILE A 224 -14.02 -2.28 12.69
C ILE A 224 -13.82 -3.75 13.00
N GLU A 225 -14.94 -4.46 13.17
CA GLU A 225 -14.99 -5.91 13.28
C GLU A 225 -15.33 -6.50 11.91
N ILE A 226 -14.52 -7.46 11.45
CA ILE A 226 -14.76 -8.20 10.20
C ILE A 226 -14.79 -9.69 10.52
N GLU A 227 -15.77 -10.40 9.99
CA GLU A 227 -15.73 -11.85 9.98
C GLU A 227 -14.53 -12.33 9.18
N THR A 228 -13.70 -13.16 9.79
CA THR A 228 -12.39 -13.56 9.27
C THR A 228 -12.43 -14.17 7.85
N ASP A 229 -13.54 -14.84 7.51
CA ASP A 229 -13.76 -15.48 6.22
C ASP A 229 -14.92 -14.87 5.40
N LYS A 230 -15.38 -13.66 5.79
CA LYS A 230 -16.57 -13.00 5.20
C LYS A 230 -16.58 -13.00 3.66
N LEU A 231 -15.47 -12.67 3.03
CA LEU A 231 -15.32 -12.63 1.57
C LEU A 231 -14.30 -13.65 1.06
N PHE A 232 -13.37 -14.03 1.92
CA PHE A 232 -12.20 -14.80 1.53
C PHE A 232 -12.18 -16.13 2.24
N SER A 233 -12.76 -17.15 1.61
CA SER A 233 -12.59 -18.53 2.07
C SER A 233 -11.12 -18.94 2.08
N SER A 234 -10.77 -20.00 2.78
CA SER A 234 -9.39 -20.54 2.79
C SER A 234 -8.88 -20.86 1.38
N ASP A 235 -9.75 -21.35 0.49
CA ASP A 235 -9.40 -21.65 -0.89
C ASP A 235 -9.10 -20.34 -1.67
N ALA A 236 -9.93 -19.30 -1.50
CA ALA A 236 -9.71 -18.00 -2.12
C ALA A 236 -8.39 -17.36 -1.65
N LEU A 237 -8.12 -17.41 -0.35
CA LEU A 237 -6.86 -16.92 0.23
C LEU A 237 -5.66 -17.70 -0.32
N GLY A 238 -5.77 -19.02 -0.46
CA GLY A 238 -4.71 -19.84 -1.06
C GLY A 238 -4.44 -19.48 -2.51
N ILE A 239 -5.47 -19.19 -3.31
CA ILE A 239 -5.29 -18.71 -4.68
C ILE A 239 -4.64 -17.32 -4.70
N ILE A 240 -5.05 -16.41 -3.82
CA ILE A 240 -4.45 -15.07 -3.71
C ILE A 240 -2.96 -15.18 -3.37
N GLN A 241 -2.57 -16.05 -2.41
CA GLN A 241 -1.16 -16.31 -2.10
C GLN A 241 -0.39 -16.78 -3.33
N LEU A 242 -0.93 -17.69 -4.12
CA LEU A 242 -0.29 -18.21 -5.34
C LEU A 242 -0.14 -17.17 -6.45
N LEU A 243 -1.05 -16.21 -6.54
CA LEU A 243 -0.99 -15.15 -7.55
C LEU A 243 0.06 -14.07 -7.25
N ILE A 244 0.54 -14.01 -6.02
CA ILE A 244 1.57 -13.05 -5.57
C ILE A 244 2.98 -13.63 -5.75
N LEU A 245 3.13 -14.97 -5.72
CA LEU A 245 4.39 -15.67 -5.93
C LEU A 245 4.84 -15.61 -7.38
#